data_d9a75100dbc581f2b1b9a2bbfcedafb1
#
_entry.id   d9a75100dbc581f2b1b9a2bbfcedafb1
#
_cell.length_a   1.000
_cell.length_b   1.000
_cell.length_c   1.000
_cell.angle_alpha   90.00
_cell.angle_beta   90.00
_cell.angle_gamma   90.00
#
_symmetry.space_group_name_H-M   'P 1'
#
loop_
_entity.id
_entity.type
_entity.pdbx_description
1 polymer ?
#
loop_
_entity_poly.entity_id
_entity_poly.type
_entity_poly.pdbx_seq_one_letter_code
_entity_poly.pdbx_strand_id
1 'polypeptide(L)'
;GSTYKMISAAAGLEEGVINTGTGIYCGGIFDTVTPSPRCWIYPGGHGSLNVVGAIQNSCNVFFYQVGYDLGMDEEGNYDSDIGTDKLAKYAAMFGLNETSGLEIPEAEPHISDEYSIQSAIGQGNNNYTVSQLNRYVTAVANNGTVYDLTLIDETTDSNGMLIKDYEAVVNHTISDLSQTTWDALHTGMERVVSSNPSFNGLDFTMAGKTGTAQHNELHADHVLFVGYAPADTPQLSVAVRITYGYNSGYAAEIGRDIARVYFDSNAAQEVVTGSAADLGTGIAGD
;
A
#
# COMPACT_ATOMS: atom_id res chain seq x y z
N GLY A 1 -1.63 7.63 2.40
CA GLY A 1 -2.78 7.30 1.55
C GLY A 1 -3.09 5.80 1.52
N SER A 2 -4.02 5.40 0.65
CA SER A 2 -4.61 4.04 0.65
C SER A 2 -3.62 2.87 0.46
N THR A 3 -2.37 3.13 0.13
CA THR A 3 -1.32 2.08 0.14
C THR A 3 -1.03 1.55 1.56
N TYR A 4 -1.42 2.27 2.61
CA TYR A 4 -1.29 1.85 4.00
C TYR A 4 -2.36 0.84 4.45
N LYS A 5 -3.45 0.69 3.71
CA LYS A 5 -4.61 -0.13 4.10
C LYS A 5 -4.29 -1.61 4.36
N MET A 6 -3.21 -2.14 3.81
CA MET A 6 -2.75 -3.51 4.13
C MET A 6 -2.26 -3.61 5.58
N ILE A 7 -1.58 -2.56 6.09
CA ILE A 7 -1.20 -2.48 7.51
C ILE A 7 -2.47 -2.51 8.39
N SER A 8 -3.45 -1.69 8.05
CA SER A 8 -4.72 -1.62 8.80
C SER A 8 -5.52 -2.93 8.71
N ALA A 9 -5.49 -3.61 7.55
CA ALA A 9 -6.11 -4.92 7.40
C ALA A 9 -5.42 -5.98 8.27
N ALA A 10 -4.08 -6.01 8.26
CA ALA A 10 -3.30 -6.90 9.12
C ALA A 10 -3.60 -6.63 10.60
N ALA A 11 -3.55 -5.37 11.03
CA ALA A 11 -3.88 -4.97 12.40
C ALA A 11 -5.30 -5.41 12.78
N GLY A 12 -6.30 -5.13 11.94
CA GLY A 12 -7.69 -5.48 12.23
C GLY A 12 -7.94 -6.98 12.34
N LEU A 13 -7.28 -7.79 11.50
CA LEU A 13 -7.38 -9.24 11.51
C LEU A 13 -6.68 -9.86 12.73
N GLU A 14 -5.46 -9.44 13.04
CA GLU A 14 -4.65 -10.02 14.11
C GLU A 14 -5.06 -9.54 15.51
N GLU A 15 -5.54 -8.31 15.65
CA GLU A 15 -6.15 -7.82 16.90
C GLU A 15 -7.60 -8.32 17.09
N GLY A 16 -8.13 -9.06 16.09
CA GLY A 16 -9.43 -9.72 16.17
C GLY A 16 -10.64 -8.78 16.10
N VAL A 17 -10.45 -7.51 15.76
CA VAL A 17 -11.56 -6.56 15.58
C VAL A 17 -12.35 -6.83 14.31
N ILE A 18 -11.74 -7.50 13.33
CA ILE A 18 -12.40 -8.08 12.16
C ILE A 18 -11.90 -9.51 11.92
N ASN A 19 -12.63 -10.26 11.13
CA ASN A 19 -12.20 -11.51 10.50
C ASN A 19 -12.53 -11.49 9.00
N THR A 20 -12.10 -12.49 8.24
CA THR A 20 -12.31 -12.54 6.78
C THR A 20 -13.79 -12.61 6.35
N GLY A 21 -14.68 -12.97 7.24
CA GLY A 21 -16.14 -13.00 7.04
C GLY A 21 -16.86 -11.74 7.55
N THR A 22 -16.16 -10.84 8.27
CA THR A 22 -16.76 -9.60 8.80
C THR A 22 -17.22 -8.71 7.66
N GLY A 23 -18.51 -8.45 7.59
CA GLY A 23 -19.13 -7.56 6.62
C GLY A 23 -19.38 -6.17 7.21
N ILE A 24 -18.80 -5.13 6.62
CA ILE A 24 -19.04 -3.73 7.00
C ILE A 24 -19.75 -3.03 5.84
N TYR A 25 -20.87 -2.35 6.15
CA TYR A 25 -21.65 -1.64 5.15
C TYR A 25 -21.09 -0.23 4.91
N CYS A 26 -20.80 0.07 3.65
CA CYS A 26 -20.37 1.39 3.22
C CYS A 26 -21.51 2.11 2.50
N GLY A 27 -22.16 3.05 3.17
CA GLY A 27 -23.12 4.00 2.59
C GLY A 27 -22.48 5.28 2.07
N GLY A 28 -21.15 5.34 1.95
CA GLY A 28 -20.40 6.52 1.49
C GLY A 28 -19.97 7.47 2.61
N ILE A 29 -20.47 7.29 3.83
CA ILE A 29 -20.12 8.13 4.99
C ILE A 29 -19.94 7.23 6.22
N PHE A 30 -19.01 7.59 7.09
CA PHE A 30 -18.80 6.96 8.38
C PHE A 30 -19.37 7.88 9.46
N ASP A 31 -20.58 7.57 9.94
CA ASP A 31 -21.39 8.42 10.82
C ASP A 31 -21.24 8.10 12.33
N THR A 32 -20.36 7.16 12.66
CA THR A 32 -20.04 6.79 14.04
C THR A 32 -19.39 7.94 14.82
N VAL A 33 -18.70 8.85 14.13
CA VAL A 33 -18.01 9.99 14.74
C VAL A 33 -18.39 11.32 14.11
N THR A 34 -18.11 12.42 14.83
CA THR A 34 -18.38 13.78 14.35
C THR A 34 -17.10 14.61 14.40
N PRO A 35 -16.68 15.25 13.29
CA PRO A 35 -17.31 15.24 11.96
C PRO A 35 -17.23 13.85 11.30
N SER A 36 -18.24 13.49 10.51
CA SER A 36 -18.36 12.20 9.86
C SER A 36 -17.50 12.17 8.57
N PRO A 37 -16.41 11.39 8.51
CA PRO A 37 -15.57 11.33 7.32
C PRO A 37 -16.25 10.55 6.20
N ARG A 38 -15.86 10.87 4.95
CA ARG A 38 -16.49 10.34 3.74
C ARG A 38 -15.60 9.29 3.06
N CYS A 39 -16.25 8.30 2.47
CA CYS A 39 -15.59 7.44 1.50
C CYS A 39 -15.38 8.21 0.19
N TRP A 40 -14.38 7.84 -0.58
CA TRP A 40 -14.10 8.47 -1.86
C TRP A 40 -15.28 8.38 -2.86
N ILE A 41 -16.12 7.33 -2.75
CA ILE A 41 -17.29 7.12 -3.62
C ILE A 41 -18.52 7.97 -3.23
N TYR A 42 -18.43 8.73 -2.12
CA TYR A 42 -19.56 9.59 -1.70
C TYR A 42 -20.02 10.53 -2.83
N PRO A 43 -21.36 10.73 -3.07
CA PRO A 43 -22.50 10.31 -2.23
C PRO A 43 -22.97 8.86 -2.43
N GLY A 44 -22.35 8.07 -3.28
CA GLY A 44 -22.60 6.65 -3.40
C GLY A 44 -22.00 5.84 -2.24
N GLY A 45 -22.10 4.52 -2.31
CA GLY A 45 -21.55 3.59 -1.34
C GLY A 45 -21.12 2.29 -1.99
N HIS A 46 -20.22 1.54 -1.34
CA HIS A 46 -19.76 0.24 -1.83
C HIS A 46 -20.69 -0.93 -1.44
N GLY A 47 -21.70 -0.67 -0.58
CA GLY A 47 -22.49 -1.75 0.03
C GLY A 47 -21.71 -2.52 1.09
N SER A 48 -22.10 -3.76 1.34
CA SER A 48 -21.40 -4.62 2.31
C SER A 48 -20.14 -5.22 1.71
N LEU A 49 -19.00 -5.00 2.36
CA LEU A 49 -17.70 -5.54 1.97
C LEU A 49 -17.08 -6.29 3.15
N ASN A 50 -16.37 -7.37 2.84
CA ASN A 50 -15.37 -7.94 3.75
C ASN A 50 -13.99 -7.30 3.50
N VAL A 51 -12.97 -7.70 4.26
CA VAL A 51 -11.62 -7.12 4.17
C VAL A 51 -11.02 -7.19 2.76
N VAL A 52 -11.20 -8.32 2.06
CA VAL A 52 -10.72 -8.51 0.67
C VAL A 52 -11.42 -7.53 -0.28
N GLY A 53 -12.73 -7.43 -0.20
CA GLY A 53 -13.51 -6.47 -0.98
C GLY A 53 -13.18 -5.01 -0.62
N ALA A 54 -12.86 -4.74 0.64
CA ALA A 54 -12.48 -3.41 1.11
C ALA A 54 -11.09 -2.98 0.57
N ILE A 55 -10.13 -3.89 0.49
CA ILE A 55 -8.82 -3.66 -0.16
C ILE A 55 -9.04 -3.40 -1.66
N GLN A 56 -9.78 -4.29 -2.34
CA GLN A 56 -10.08 -4.19 -3.77
C GLN A 56 -10.69 -2.84 -4.14
N ASN A 57 -11.73 -2.41 -3.40
CA ASN A 57 -12.46 -1.17 -3.67
C ASN A 57 -11.88 0.04 -2.93
N SER A 58 -10.76 -0.12 -2.23
CA SER A 58 -10.16 0.95 -1.42
C SER A 58 -11.16 1.64 -0.48
N CYS A 59 -12.08 0.89 0.15
CA CYS A 59 -13.20 1.45 0.90
C CYS A 59 -12.75 2.16 2.17
N ASN A 60 -12.88 3.49 2.21
CA ASN A 60 -12.49 4.25 3.41
C ASN A 60 -13.38 3.92 4.61
N VAL A 61 -14.70 3.77 4.42
CA VAL A 61 -15.62 3.48 5.54
C VAL A 61 -15.26 2.18 6.23
N PHE A 62 -14.88 1.13 5.47
CA PHE A 62 -14.41 -0.12 6.07
C PHE A 62 -13.21 0.11 6.99
N PHE A 63 -12.19 0.83 6.50
CA PHE A 63 -10.97 1.08 7.27
C PHE A 63 -11.14 2.14 8.36
N TYR A 64 -12.08 3.07 8.24
CA TYR A 64 -12.48 3.94 9.36
C TYR A 64 -13.07 3.12 10.51
N GLN A 65 -13.92 2.13 10.19
CA GLN A 65 -14.45 1.22 11.21
C GLN A 65 -13.32 0.43 11.86
N VAL A 66 -12.39 -0.12 11.07
CA VAL A 66 -11.22 -0.82 11.63
C VAL A 66 -10.41 0.10 12.56
N GLY A 67 -10.12 1.34 12.14
CA GLY A 67 -9.39 2.31 12.97
C GLY A 67 -10.13 2.70 14.25
N TYR A 68 -11.46 2.77 14.18
CA TYR A 68 -12.32 2.99 15.34
C TYR A 68 -12.28 1.80 16.30
N ASP A 69 -12.49 0.58 15.78
CA ASP A 69 -12.54 -0.64 16.60
C ASP A 69 -11.18 -0.96 17.23
N LEU A 70 -10.07 -0.68 16.55
CA LEU A 70 -8.72 -0.79 17.12
C LEU A 70 -8.52 0.15 18.32
N GLY A 71 -9.19 1.31 18.34
CA GLY A 71 -9.14 2.27 19.43
C GLY A 71 -10.09 1.96 20.60
N MET A 72 -10.85 0.86 20.55
CA MET A 72 -11.71 0.49 21.69
C MET A 72 -10.90 -0.09 22.84
N ASP A 73 -11.15 0.41 24.06
CA ASP A 73 -10.64 -0.17 25.30
C ASP A 73 -11.50 -1.36 25.79
N GLU A 74 -11.09 -1.99 26.89
CA GLU A 74 -11.80 -3.13 27.47
C GLU A 74 -13.19 -2.76 28.02
N GLU A 75 -13.41 -1.49 28.37
CA GLU A 75 -14.69 -0.96 28.84
C GLU A 75 -15.62 -0.52 27.70
N GLY A 76 -15.13 -0.54 26.45
CA GLY A 76 -15.90 -0.15 25.25
C GLY A 76 -15.90 1.36 25.00
N ASN A 77 -14.91 2.10 25.49
CA ASN A 77 -14.72 3.50 25.15
C ASN A 77 -13.71 3.62 24.00
N TYR A 78 -13.94 4.56 23.10
CA TYR A 78 -13.01 4.87 22.05
C TYR A 78 -11.89 5.79 22.53
N ASP A 79 -10.65 5.35 22.33
CA ASP A 79 -9.44 6.14 22.53
C ASP A 79 -8.55 6.02 21.27
N SER A 80 -8.31 7.17 20.65
CA SER A 80 -7.51 7.23 19.42
C SER A 80 -6.07 6.76 19.62
N ASP A 81 -5.48 7.00 20.81
CA ASP A 81 -4.10 6.67 21.09
C ASP A 81 -3.91 5.14 21.12
N ILE A 82 -4.88 4.40 21.67
CA ILE A 82 -4.89 2.93 21.63
C ILE A 82 -4.88 2.44 20.18
N GLY A 83 -5.70 3.06 19.33
CA GLY A 83 -5.80 2.68 17.92
C GLY A 83 -4.53 3.00 17.12
N THR A 84 -3.93 4.18 17.34
CA THR A 84 -2.67 4.55 16.68
C THR A 84 -1.49 3.69 17.15
N ASP A 85 -1.41 3.36 18.44
CA ASP A 85 -0.38 2.46 18.97
C ASP A 85 -0.46 1.06 18.32
N LYS A 86 -1.67 0.50 18.17
CA LYS A 86 -1.86 -0.76 17.45
C LYS A 86 -1.46 -0.64 15.99
N LEU A 87 -1.89 0.41 15.27
CA LEU A 87 -1.49 0.64 13.89
C LEU A 87 0.03 0.78 13.76
N ALA A 88 0.67 1.51 14.69
CA ALA A 88 2.12 1.70 14.71
C ALA A 88 2.88 0.38 14.94
N LYS A 89 2.38 -0.50 15.82
CA LYS A 89 2.93 -1.84 16.01
C LYS A 89 3.00 -2.61 14.69
N TYR A 90 1.91 -2.64 13.93
CA TYR A 90 1.88 -3.35 12.65
C TYR A 90 2.70 -2.63 11.57
N ALA A 91 2.69 -1.30 11.50
CA ALA A 91 3.54 -0.55 10.59
C ALA A 91 5.03 -0.83 10.83
N ALA A 92 5.45 -0.90 12.10
CA ALA A 92 6.82 -1.25 12.48
C ALA A 92 7.20 -2.67 12.06
N MET A 93 6.27 -3.65 12.16
CA MET A 93 6.51 -5.02 11.67
C MET A 93 6.86 -5.04 10.17
N PHE A 94 6.27 -4.16 9.38
CA PHE A 94 6.57 -4.03 7.95
C PHE A 94 7.76 -3.09 7.65
N GLY A 95 8.51 -2.66 8.66
CA GLY A 95 9.71 -1.83 8.52
C GLY A 95 9.44 -0.35 8.22
N LEU A 96 8.22 0.15 8.52
CA LEU A 96 7.88 1.57 8.31
C LEU A 96 8.27 2.49 9.49
N ASN A 97 8.99 1.99 10.47
CA ASN A 97 9.50 2.74 11.63
C ASN A 97 10.97 3.16 11.50
N GLU A 98 11.62 2.82 10.40
CA GLU A 98 13.04 3.08 10.16
C GLU A 98 13.33 3.33 8.68
N THR A 99 14.50 3.86 8.36
CA THR A 99 14.97 4.03 6.99
C THR A 99 15.12 2.69 6.29
N SER A 100 15.06 2.68 4.96
CA SER A 100 15.01 1.44 4.18
C SER A 100 16.35 0.70 4.05
N GLY A 101 17.46 1.30 4.51
CA GLY A 101 18.80 0.71 4.44
C GLY A 101 19.64 1.14 3.24
N LEU A 102 19.11 1.98 2.33
CA LEU A 102 19.86 2.47 1.16
C LEU A 102 21.10 3.24 1.56
N GLU A 103 22.16 3.16 0.73
CA GLU A 103 23.45 3.85 0.95
C GLU A 103 23.40 5.37 0.70
N ILE A 104 22.25 5.89 0.29
CA ILE A 104 22.02 7.33 0.11
C ILE A 104 21.22 7.91 1.27
N PRO A 105 21.32 9.21 1.56
CA PRO A 105 20.53 9.85 2.59
C PRO A 105 19.01 9.66 2.33
N GLU A 106 18.30 9.25 3.35
CA GLU A 106 16.87 9.01 3.33
C GLU A 106 16.19 9.80 4.46
N ALA A 107 14.99 10.32 4.23
CA ALA A 107 14.23 10.96 5.29
C ALA A 107 13.74 9.91 6.30
N GLU A 108 13.80 10.27 7.58
CA GLU A 108 13.23 9.44 8.64
C GLU A 108 11.72 9.27 8.42
N PRO A 109 11.20 8.06 8.57
CA PRO A 109 9.77 7.83 8.49
C PRO A 109 9.04 8.41 9.70
N HIS A 110 7.76 8.69 9.51
CA HIS A 110 6.87 9.01 10.62
C HIS A 110 5.60 8.17 10.51
N ILE A 111 5.38 7.31 11.51
CA ILE A 111 4.13 6.58 11.67
C ILE A 111 3.16 7.50 12.40
N SER A 112 1.94 7.61 11.90
CA SER A 112 0.96 8.53 12.47
C SER A 112 0.62 8.20 13.91
N ASP A 113 0.71 9.23 14.75
CA ASP A 113 0.27 9.28 16.14
C ASP A 113 -0.98 10.15 16.33
N GLU A 114 -1.67 10.50 15.23
CA GLU A 114 -2.88 11.29 15.23
C GLU A 114 -4.06 10.49 14.67
N TYR A 115 -5.20 10.54 15.36
CA TYR A 115 -6.50 10.06 14.89
C TYR A 115 -6.49 8.69 14.21
N SER A 116 -6.63 7.61 14.99
CA SER A 116 -6.57 6.22 14.49
C SER A 116 -7.48 5.95 13.27
N ILE A 117 -8.65 6.60 13.23
CA ILE A 117 -9.62 6.48 12.12
C ILE A 117 -9.01 6.94 10.80
N GLN A 118 -8.40 8.14 10.77
CA GLN A 118 -7.75 8.69 9.58
C GLN A 118 -6.43 7.98 9.28
N SER A 119 -5.68 7.61 10.32
CA SER A 119 -4.42 6.87 10.18
C SER A 119 -4.65 5.49 9.56
N ALA A 120 -5.78 4.84 9.83
CA ALA A 120 -6.14 3.55 9.24
C ALA A 120 -6.32 3.59 7.71
N ILE A 121 -6.54 4.75 7.10
CA ILE A 121 -6.53 4.90 5.63
C ILE A 121 -5.22 5.51 5.11
N GLY A 122 -4.20 5.60 5.95
CA GLY A 122 -2.90 6.18 5.60
C GLY A 122 -2.88 7.70 5.49
N GLN A 123 -3.86 8.38 6.11
CA GLN A 123 -3.88 9.81 6.35
C GLN A 123 -3.32 10.10 7.76
N GLY A 124 -3.69 11.20 8.41
CA GLY A 124 -3.02 11.68 9.60
C GLY A 124 -1.67 12.28 9.23
N ASN A 125 -0.69 12.18 10.11
CA ASN A 125 0.67 12.66 9.88
C ASN A 125 1.66 11.56 9.41
N ASN A 126 1.14 10.45 8.84
CA ASN A 126 1.98 9.42 8.21
C ASN A 126 2.88 10.02 7.12
N ASN A 127 4.20 9.75 7.19
CA ASN A 127 5.16 10.23 6.21
C ASN A 127 6.24 9.19 5.94
N TYR A 128 6.33 8.74 4.67
CA TYR A 128 7.25 7.69 4.23
C TYR A 128 7.90 8.07 2.91
N THR A 129 9.14 7.64 2.69
CA THR A 129 9.80 7.70 1.39
C THR A 129 9.25 6.61 0.44
N VAL A 130 9.52 6.76 -0.85
CA VAL A 130 9.14 5.73 -1.84
C VAL A 130 9.92 4.43 -1.61
N SER A 131 11.18 4.52 -1.18
CA SER A 131 12.01 3.36 -0.80
C SER A 131 11.41 2.59 0.39
N GLN A 132 10.96 3.30 1.44
CA GLN A 132 10.28 2.67 2.57
C GLN A 132 8.98 1.98 2.15
N LEU A 133 8.20 2.59 1.26
CA LEU A 133 6.99 1.96 0.69
C LEU A 133 7.34 0.75 -0.18
N ASN A 134 8.45 0.78 -0.93
CA ASN A 134 8.90 -0.38 -1.71
C ASN A 134 9.36 -1.53 -0.81
N ARG A 135 10.13 -1.22 0.25
CA ARG A 135 10.52 -2.20 1.27
C ARG A 135 9.31 -2.87 1.92
N TYR A 136 8.33 -2.08 2.32
CA TYR A 136 7.08 -2.56 2.88
C TYR A 136 6.31 -3.49 1.92
N VAL A 137 6.11 -3.09 0.66
CA VAL A 137 5.39 -3.95 -0.30
C VAL A 137 6.18 -5.20 -0.67
N THR A 138 7.52 -5.15 -0.62
CA THR A 138 8.37 -6.34 -0.75
C THR A 138 8.11 -7.34 0.38
N ALA A 139 7.98 -6.85 1.62
CA ALA A 139 7.64 -7.69 2.76
C ALA A 139 6.23 -8.30 2.62
N VAL A 140 5.27 -7.57 2.05
CA VAL A 140 3.96 -8.15 1.72
C VAL A 140 4.11 -9.25 0.68
N ALA A 141 4.85 -9.00 -0.41
CA ALA A 141 5.01 -9.91 -1.53
C ALA A 141 5.61 -11.28 -1.13
N ASN A 142 6.53 -11.28 -0.16
CA ASN A 142 7.29 -12.47 0.24
C ASN A 142 6.84 -13.10 1.57
N ASN A 143 5.64 -12.77 2.05
CA ASN A 143 5.08 -13.27 3.32
C ASN A 143 5.93 -12.90 4.55
N GLY A 144 6.47 -11.68 4.59
CA GLY A 144 6.98 -11.09 5.81
C GLY A 144 8.49 -11.00 5.97
N THR A 145 9.29 -11.31 4.95
CA THR A 145 10.72 -11.01 5.02
C THR A 145 10.96 -9.53 4.72
N VAL A 146 11.45 -8.79 5.71
CA VAL A 146 11.84 -7.38 5.57
C VAL A 146 13.33 -7.32 5.30
N TYR A 147 13.72 -6.73 4.17
CA TYR A 147 15.12 -6.57 3.77
C TYR A 147 15.62 -5.16 4.04
N ASP A 148 16.93 -5.02 4.31
CA ASP A 148 17.61 -3.76 4.08
C ASP A 148 17.84 -3.62 2.58
N LEU A 149 17.37 -2.50 2.01
CA LEU A 149 17.54 -2.24 0.59
C LEU A 149 18.96 -1.79 0.28
N THR A 150 19.46 -2.12 -0.91
CA THR A 150 20.74 -1.64 -1.43
C THR A 150 20.59 -1.17 -2.87
N LEU A 151 21.38 -0.17 -3.27
CA LEU A 151 21.56 0.27 -4.65
C LEU A 151 22.76 -0.39 -5.32
N ILE A 152 23.54 -1.15 -4.56
CA ILE A 152 24.78 -1.77 -5.01
C ILE A 152 24.56 -3.26 -5.11
N ASP A 153 24.62 -3.79 -6.32
CA ASP A 153 24.56 -5.21 -6.62
C ASP A 153 25.95 -5.84 -6.50
N GLU A 154 26.91 -5.30 -7.28
CA GLU A 154 28.27 -5.75 -7.26
C GLU A 154 29.30 -4.61 -7.48
N THR A 155 30.55 -4.84 -7.12
CA THR A 155 31.66 -3.99 -7.53
C THR A 155 32.68 -4.78 -8.33
N THR A 156 33.16 -4.20 -9.43
CA THR A 156 34.15 -4.83 -10.32
C THR A 156 35.41 -3.96 -10.45
N ASP A 157 36.53 -4.56 -10.84
CA ASP A 157 37.73 -3.85 -11.21
C ASP A 157 37.61 -3.19 -12.62
N SER A 158 38.65 -2.48 -13.05
CA SER A 158 38.68 -1.84 -14.38
C SER A 158 38.61 -2.82 -15.57
N ASN A 159 38.78 -4.11 -15.36
CA ASN A 159 38.69 -5.16 -16.36
C ASN A 159 37.34 -5.92 -16.31
N GLY A 160 36.43 -5.50 -15.40
CA GLY A 160 35.13 -6.15 -15.20
C GLY A 160 35.21 -7.40 -14.31
N MET A 161 36.32 -7.63 -13.60
CA MET A 161 36.44 -8.74 -12.67
C MET A 161 35.75 -8.42 -11.35
N LEU A 162 34.89 -9.32 -10.86
CA LEU A 162 34.17 -9.16 -9.61
C LEU A 162 35.14 -8.94 -8.44
N ILE A 163 34.96 -7.83 -7.71
CA ILE A 163 35.70 -7.53 -6.46
C ILE A 163 34.84 -7.95 -5.27
N LYS A 164 33.55 -7.57 -5.27
CA LYS A 164 32.63 -7.86 -4.18
C LYS A 164 31.21 -7.96 -4.72
N ASP A 165 30.51 -8.98 -4.27
CA ASP A 165 29.07 -9.16 -4.41
C ASP A 165 28.35 -8.67 -3.16
N TYR A 166 27.18 -8.08 -3.29
CA TYR A 166 26.36 -7.56 -2.19
C TYR A 166 25.07 -8.37 -2.09
N GLU A 167 25.12 -9.39 -1.26
CA GLU A 167 23.95 -10.23 -1.01
C GLU A 167 22.84 -9.45 -0.30
N ALA A 168 21.58 -9.87 -0.51
CA ALA A 168 20.44 -9.31 0.17
C ALA A 168 20.55 -9.52 1.68
N VAL A 169 20.35 -8.44 2.46
CA VAL A 169 20.41 -8.47 3.92
C VAL A 169 18.99 -8.52 4.47
N VAL A 170 18.67 -9.59 5.19
CA VAL A 170 17.40 -9.69 5.93
C VAL A 170 17.52 -8.86 7.20
N ASN A 171 16.70 -7.84 7.34
CA ASN A 171 16.59 -7.04 8.57
C ASN A 171 15.84 -7.86 9.64
N HIS A 172 14.63 -8.29 9.33
CA HIS A 172 13.86 -9.19 10.20
C HIS A 172 12.79 -9.94 9.41
N THR A 173 12.11 -10.88 10.06
CA THR A 173 10.99 -11.64 9.50
C THR A 173 9.77 -11.48 10.37
N ILE A 174 8.62 -11.18 9.76
CA ILE A 174 7.32 -11.10 10.42
C ILE A 174 6.81 -12.52 10.63
N SER A 175 6.81 -13.00 11.87
CA SER A 175 6.33 -14.34 12.26
C SER A 175 4.91 -14.33 12.85
N ASP A 176 4.41 -13.16 13.22
CA ASP A 176 3.24 -13.01 14.07
C ASP A 176 1.94 -12.79 13.28
N LEU A 177 2.01 -12.79 11.94
CA LEU A 177 0.83 -12.75 11.09
C LEU A 177 0.39 -14.16 10.68
N SER A 178 -0.91 -14.42 10.81
CA SER A 178 -1.52 -15.68 10.40
C SER A 178 -1.53 -15.84 8.87
N GLN A 179 -1.53 -17.08 8.38
CA GLN A 179 -1.68 -17.35 6.95
C GLN A 179 -2.98 -16.76 6.39
N THR A 180 -4.05 -16.75 7.18
CA THR A 180 -5.33 -16.14 6.81
C THR A 180 -5.20 -14.64 6.54
N THR A 181 -4.36 -13.94 7.31
CA THR A 181 -4.06 -12.52 7.09
C THR A 181 -3.28 -12.33 5.79
N TRP A 182 -2.21 -13.10 5.56
CA TRP A 182 -1.46 -13.05 4.30
C TRP A 182 -2.35 -13.30 3.08
N ASP A 183 -3.18 -14.35 3.13
CA ASP A 183 -4.11 -14.70 2.05
C ASP A 183 -5.11 -13.56 1.76
N ALA A 184 -5.59 -12.88 2.80
CA ALA A 184 -6.52 -11.76 2.65
C ALA A 184 -5.84 -10.55 1.99
N LEU A 185 -4.59 -10.22 2.39
CA LEU A 185 -3.82 -9.13 1.80
C LEU A 185 -3.53 -9.41 0.32
N HIS A 186 -2.98 -10.58 -0.01
CA HIS A 186 -2.64 -10.98 -1.37
C HIS A 186 -3.87 -10.99 -2.27
N THR A 187 -4.94 -11.69 -1.86
CA THR A 187 -6.18 -11.75 -2.63
C THR A 187 -6.78 -10.36 -2.86
N GLY A 188 -6.73 -9.49 -1.84
CA GLY A 188 -7.21 -8.12 -1.96
C GLY A 188 -6.41 -7.32 -3.00
N MET A 189 -5.08 -7.40 -2.95
CA MET A 189 -4.19 -6.71 -3.88
C MET A 189 -4.26 -7.26 -5.31
N GLU A 190 -4.40 -8.58 -5.48
CA GLU A 190 -4.64 -9.19 -6.79
C GLU A 190 -5.95 -8.71 -7.41
N ARG A 191 -7.01 -8.57 -6.60
CA ARG A 191 -8.31 -8.07 -7.07
C ARG A 191 -8.26 -6.59 -7.46
N VAL A 192 -7.43 -5.76 -6.83
CA VAL A 192 -7.21 -4.38 -7.26
C VAL A 192 -6.70 -4.35 -8.70
N VAL A 193 -5.70 -5.16 -9.02
CA VAL A 193 -5.09 -5.24 -10.35
C VAL A 193 -6.06 -5.86 -11.36
N SER A 194 -6.63 -7.03 -11.05
CA SER A 194 -7.51 -7.75 -11.98
C SER A 194 -8.81 -7.02 -12.31
N SER A 195 -9.26 -6.10 -11.45
CA SER A 195 -10.43 -5.27 -11.71
C SER A 195 -10.11 -3.94 -12.41
N ASN A 196 -8.84 -3.60 -12.60
CA ASN A 196 -8.42 -2.35 -13.21
C ASN A 196 -8.04 -2.56 -14.68
N PRO A 197 -8.78 -1.94 -15.64
CA PRO A 197 -8.50 -2.09 -17.07
C PRO A 197 -7.10 -1.71 -17.53
N SER A 198 -6.39 -0.83 -16.78
CA SER A 198 -5.01 -0.45 -17.09
C SER A 198 -4.04 -1.64 -17.08
N PHE A 199 -4.38 -2.74 -16.43
CA PHE A 199 -3.55 -3.94 -16.37
C PHE A 199 -3.98 -5.04 -17.36
N ASN A 200 -4.96 -4.77 -18.22
CA ASN A 200 -5.37 -5.75 -19.22
C ASN A 200 -4.25 -6.05 -20.21
N GLY A 201 -4.11 -7.32 -20.59
CA GLY A 201 -3.13 -7.76 -21.58
C GLY A 201 -1.71 -8.00 -21.04
N LEU A 202 -1.54 -8.03 -19.72
CA LEU A 202 -0.30 -8.53 -19.13
C LEU A 202 -0.19 -10.05 -19.31
N ASP A 203 1.00 -10.53 -19.68
CA ASP A 203 1.32 -11.95 -19.82
C ASP A 203 1.75 -12.59 -18.49
N PHE A 204 1.72 -11.84 -17.40
CA PHE A 204 2.05 -12.26 -16.04
C PHE A 204 1.00 -11.73 -15.05
N THR A 205 0.94 -12.37 -13.88
CA THR A 205 0.06 -11.92 -12.79
C THR A 205 0.70 -10.76 -12.02
N MET A 206 -0.10 -9.85 -11.49
CA MET A 206 0.37 -8.76 -10.64
C MET A 206 -0.60 -8.52 -9.51
N ALA A 207 -0.08 -8.11 -8.36
CA ALA A 207 -0.85 -7.64 -7.22
C ALA A 207 -0.41 -6.22 -6.86
N GLY A 208 -1.33 -5.38 -6.38
CA GLY A 208 -0.97 -4.02 -6.05
C GLY A 208 -2.07 -3.25 -5.35
N LYS A 209 -1.75 -2.01 -4.99
CA LYS A 209 -2.68 -1.07 -4.37
C LYS A 209 -2.40 0.33 -4.85
N THR A 210 -3.43 1.00 -5.35
CA THR A 210 -3.43 2.44 -5.63
C THR A 210 -3.58 3.23 -4.33
N GLY A 211 -3.11 4.46 -4.34
CA GLY A 211 -3.28 5.37 -3.22
C GLY A 211 -3.38 6.81 -3.66
N THR A 212 -4.15 7.57 -2.89
CA THR A 212 -4.24 9.02 -2.98
C THR A 212 -3.94 9.60 -1.61
N ALA A 213 -3.00 10.52 -1.53
CA ALA A 213 -2.61 11.18 -0.30
C ALA A 213 -2.83 12.68 -0.43
N GLN A 214 -3.74 13.20 0.37
CA GLN A 214 -4.00 14.64 0.46
C GLN A 214 -2.78 15.34 1.06
N HIS A 215 -2.41 16.47 0.46
CA HIS A 215 -1.33 17.31 0.97
C HIS A 215 -1.88 18.62 1.55
N ASN A 216 -2.64 19.37 0.78
CA ASN A 216 -3.33 20.59 1.21
C ASN A 216 -4.41 20.97 0.17
N GLU A 217 -5.26 21.93 0.52
CA GLU A 217 -6.37 22.37 -0.35
C GLU A 217 -5.91 23.18 -1.60
N LEU A 218 -4.64 23.56 -1.68
CA LEU A 218 -4.10 24.40 -2.76
C LEU A 218 -3.52 23.59 -3.92
N HIS A 219 -3.24 22.31 -3.71
CA HIS A 219 -2.61 21.44 -4.68
C HIS A 219 -3.44 20.17 -4.87
N ALA A 220 -3.34 19.58 -6.05
CA ALA A 220 -3.86 18.24 -6.28
C ALA A 220 -3.18 17.22 -5.33
N ASP A 221 -3.87 16.10 -5.08
CA ASP A 221 -3.37 15.04 -4.24
C ASP A 221 -2.12 14.36 -4.86
N HIS A 222 -1.27 13.81 -4.01
CA HIS A 222 -0.25 12.88 -4.43
C HIS A 222 -0.91 11.56 -4.78
N VAL A 223 -0.50 10.96 -5.90
CA VAL A 223 -1.01 9.64 -6.28
C VAL A 223 0.09 8.60 -6.22
N LEU A 224 -0.27 7.41 -5.80
CA LEU A 224 0.65 6.32 -5.49
C LEU A 224 0.16 5.01 -6.10
N PHE A 225 1.13 4.14 -6.35
CA PHE A 225 0.91 2.73 -6.57
C PHE A 225 2.02 1.95 -5.89
N VAL A 226 1.67 0.87 -5.20
CA VAL A 226 2.61 -0.14 -4.71
C VAL A 226 2.15 -1.50 -5.21
N GLY A 227 3.08 -2.35 -5.62
CA GLY A 227 2.71 -3.66 -6.16
C GLY A 227 3.91 -4.58 -6.34
N TYR A 228 3.63 -5.79 -6.78
CA TYR A 228 4.63 -6.81 -7.05
C TYR A 228 4.15 -7.75 -8.16
N ALA A 229 5.10 -8.37 -8.82
CA ALA A 229 4.86 -9.31 -9.93
C ALA A 229 5.96 -10.39 -10.02
N PRO A 230 5.64 -11.62 -10.50
CA PRO A 230 4.30 -12.18 -10.58
C PRO A 230 3.62 -12.26 -9.20
N ALA A 231 2.28 -12.31 -9.15
CA ALA A 231 1.57 -12.32 -7.87
C ALA A 231 1.79 -13.62 -7.07
N ASP A 232 1.94 -14.75 -7.77
CA ASP A 232 2.11 -16.09 -7.19
C ASP A 232 3.58 -16.42 -6.84
N THR A 233 4.54 -15.84 -7.57
CA THR A 233 5.99 -16.07 -7.40
C THR A 233 6.75 -14.76 -7.56
N PRO A 234 6.64 -13.83 -6.60
CA PRO A 234 7.15 -12.47 -6.73
C PRO A 234 8.65 -12.40 -7.04
N GLN A 235 9.00 -11.64 -8.08
CA GLN A 235 10.37 -11.37 -8.51
C GLN A 235 10.68 -9.87 -8.56
N LEU A 236 9.64 -9.04 -8.65
CA LEU A 236 9.73 -7.58 -8.72
C LEU A 236 8.74 -6.96 -7.75
N SER A 237 9.17 -5.99 -6.98
CA SER A 237 8.31 -5.04 -6.29
C SER A 237 8.46 -3.64 -6.87
N VAL A 238 7.39 -2.86 -6.85
CA VAL A 238 7.33 -1.53 -7.43
C VAL A 238 6.61 -0.58 -6.47
N ALA A 239 7.19 0.59 -6.27
CA ALA A 239 6.53 1.71 -5.61
C ALA A 239 6.64 2.96 -6.48
N VAL A 240 5.53 3.58 -6.78
CA VAL A 240 5.43 4.78 -7.62
C VAL A 240 4.73 5.88 -6.84
N ARG A 241 5.27 7.11 -6.90
CA ARG A 241 4.62 8.32 -6.41
C ARG A 241 4.70 9.41 -7.46
N ILE A 242 3.56 10.00 -7.79
CA ILE A 242 3.48 11.20 -8.63
C ILE A 242 3.01 12.34 -7.74
N THR A 243 3.88 13.34 -7.58
CA THR A 243 3.55 14.54 -6.82
C THR A 243 2.49 15.32 -7.56
N TYR A 244 1.35 15.61 -6.89
CA TYR A 244 0.21 16.33 -7.46
C TYR A 244 -0.36 15.66 -8.73
N GLY A 245 -0.44 14.32 -8.72
CA GLY A 245 -0.70 13.50 -9.89
C GLY A 245 -2.18 13.39 -10.30
N TYR A 246 -3.12 14.00 -9.60
CA TYR A 246 -4.56 14.02 -9.85
C TYR A 246 -5.28 12.68 -9.80
N ASN A 247 -4.78 11.65 -10.49
CA ASN A 247 -5.46 10.36 -10.64
C ASN A 247 -4.48 9.22 -10.38
N SER A 248 -4.80 8.36 -9.40
CA SER A 248 -3.96 7.23 -9.00
C SER A 248 -3.75 6.19 -10.11
N GLY A 249 -4.62 6.18 -11.11
CA GLY A 249 -4.46 5.36 -12.32
C GLY A 249 -3.14 5.63 -13.05
N TYR A 250 -2.65 6.87 -13.07
CA TYR A 250 -1.35 7.18 -13.69
C TYR A 250 -0.18 6.52 -12.95
N ALA A 251 -0.23 6.48 -11.62
CA ALA A 251 0.79 5.77 -10.86
C ALA A 251 0.71 4.25 -11.08
N ALA A 252 -0.51 3.72 -11.22
CA ALA A 252 -0.75 2.31 -11.54
C ALA A 252 -0.21 1.94 -12.93
N GLU A 253 -0.43 2.79 -13.95
CA GLU A 253 0.12 2.59 -15.30
C GLU A 253 1.64 2.58 -15.31
N ILE A 254 2.29 3.50 -14.60
CA ILE A 254 3.76 3.51 -14.47
C ILE A 254 4.23 2.22 -13.80
N GLY A 255 3.57 1.78 -12.72
CA GLY A 255 3.91 0.53 -12.04
C GLY A 255 3.76 -0.69 -12.96
N ARG A 256 2.68 -0.75 -13.75
CA ARG A 256 2.49 -1.76 -14.79
C ARG A 256 3.63 -1.74 -15.82
N ASP A 257 3.97 -0.57 -16.32
CA ASP A 257 4.95 -0.43 -17.40
C ASP A 257 6.36 -0.76 -16.93
N ILE A 258 6.72 -0.44 -15.68
CA ILE A 258 7.96 -0.92 -15.05
C ILE A 258 7.99 -2.45 -15.05
N ALA A 259 6.91 -3.12 -14.63
CA ALA A 259 6.83 -4.57 -14.61
C ALA A 259 6.89 -5.16 -16.04
N ARG A 260 6.20 -4.56 -17.02
CA ARG A 260 6.28 -4.99 -18.43
C ARG A 260 7.72 -4.95 -18.94
N VAL A 261 8.44 -3.87 -18.72
CA VAL A 261 9.83 -3.73 -19.19
C VAL A 261 10.76 -4.71 -18.45
N TYR A 262 10.51 -4.99 -17.18
CA TYR A 262 11.30 -5.93 -16.42
C TYR A 262 11.17 -7.37 -16.95
N PHE A 263 9.95 -7.82 -17.27
CA PHE A 263 9.70 -9.18 -17.76
C PHE A 263 9.88 -9.32 -19.29
N ASP A 264 9.72 -8.25 -20.06
CA ASP A 264 9.96 -8.18 -21.50
C ASP A 264 10.70 -6.91 -21.90
N SER A 265 12.00 -7.00 -22.11
CA SER A 265 12.82 -5.86 -22.52
C SER A 265 12.39 -5.24 -23.86
N ASN A 266 11.68 -5.96 -24.73
CA ASN A 266 11.16 -5.40 -25.99
C ASN A 266 10.01 -4.43 -25.72
N ALA A 267 9.29 -4.56 -24.61
CA ALA A 267 8.24 -3.63 -24.21
C ALA A 267 8.75 -2.21 -23.96
N ALA A 268 10.05 -2.02 -23.69
CA ALA A 268 10.64 -0.71 -23.44
C ALA A 268 10.40 0.28 -24.59
N GLN A 269 10.47 -0.17 -25.85
CA GLN A 269 10.22 0.67 -27.01
C GLN A 269 8.77 1.17 -27.05
N GLU A 270 7.81 0.31 -26.75
CA GLU A 270 6.38 0.65 -26.73
C GLU A 270 6.06 1.61 -25.58
N VAL A 271 6.60 1.33 -24.38
CA VAL A 271 6.38 2.15 -23.18
C VAL A 271 6.93 3.57 -23.38
N VAL A 272 8.14 3.71 -23.91
CA VAL A 272 8.79 5.03 -24.08
C VAL A 272 8.14 5.85 -25.19
N THR A 273 7.62 5.21 -26.25
CA THR A 273 7.00 5.89 -27.41
C THR A 273 5.48 6.01 -27.30
N GLY A 274 4.87 5.28 -26.36
CA GLY A 274 3.44 5.34 -26.10
C GLY A 274 3.02 6.69 -25.48
N SER A 275 1.75 7.04 -25.65
CA SER A 275 1.12 8.14 -24.91
C SER A 275 0.39 7.57 -23.71
N ALA A 276 0.40 8.30 -22.60
CA ALA A 276 -0.42 7.96 -21.42
C ALA A 276 -1.90 7.89 -21.81
N ALA A 277 -2.63 6.95 -21.22
CA ALA A 277 -4.07 6.89 -21.39
C ALA A 277 -4.72 8.16 -20.83
N ASP A 278 -5.72 8.68 -21.54
CA ASP A 278 -6.54 9.78 -21.02
C ASP A 278 -7.54 9.19 -20.01
N LEU A 279 -7.19 9.21 -18.74
CA LEU A 279 -8.05 8.73 -17.66
C LEU A 279 -9.17 9.73 -17.29
N GLY A 280 -9.24 10.85 -18.01
CA GLY A 280 -10.22 11.89 -17.77
C GLY A 280 -9.96 12.68 -16.49
N THR A 281 -10.80 13.71 -16.29
CA THR A 281 -10.82 14.51 -15.04
C THR A 281 -11.81 13.96 -14.02
N GLY A 282 -12.24 12.71 -14.17
CA GLY A 282 -13.13 12.03 -13.22
C GLY A 282 -12.54 12.02 -11.81
N ILE A 283 -13.39 12.02 -10.81
CA ILE A 283 -12.98 11.90 -9.41
C ILE A 283 -12.13 10.64 -9.33
N ALA A 284 -10.85 10.83 -9.01
CA ALA A 284 -9.94 9.71 -8.82
C ALA A 284 -10.46 8.88 -7.66
N GLY A 285 -10.98 7.71 -7.99
CA GLY A 285 -11.16 6.67 -6.99
C GLY A 285 -9.78 6.17 -6.57
N ASP A 286 -9.58 6.03 -5.29
CA ASP A 286 -8.41 5.34 -4.76
C ASP A 286 -8.38 3.87 -5.17
#